data_390eac0dcb289d8864686838630fca16
#
_entry.id   390eac0dcb289d8864686838630fca16
#
_cell.length_a   1.000
_cell.length_b   1.000
_cell.length_c   1.000
_cell.angle_alpha   90.00
_cell.angle_beta   90.00
_cell.angle_gamma   90.00
#
_symmetry.space_group_name_H-M   'P 1'
#
loop_
_entity.id
_entity.type
_entity.pdbx_description
1 polymer ?
#
loop_
_entity_poly.entity_id
_entity_poly.type
_entity_poly.pdbx_seq_one_letter_code
_entity_poly.pdbx_strand_id
1 'polypeptide(L)'
;NGSRNELPQENGVSHYIEHMMFKGTKSRTARQIAEEMDALGGQINAYTTKEYTCYHTRVLDKHIDRALDVMSDMLLHPLIAQEEVQKERNVITEEIYMYDDAPEELVHDALQDAIWRDTSLGMPILGTEETIAAFDADFIRAYYERNYHQENIVLSVAGNFEEEEML
;
A
#
# COMPACT_ATOMS: atom_id res chain seq x y z
N ASN A 1 4.22 1.16 8.35
CA ASN A 1 5.20 0.12 8.08
C ASN A 1 5.71 0.27 6.66
N GLY A 2 7.00 0.08 6.42
CA GLY A 2 7.63 0.17 5.12
C GLY A 2 8.60 -1.00 4.90
N SER A 3 9.18 -1.12 3.69
CA SER A 3 9.92 -2.31 3.27
C SER A 3 11.19 -2.59 4.09
N ARG A 4 11.74 -1.63 4.81
CA ARG A 4 12.89 -1.85 5.71
C ARG A 4 12.62 -2.85 6.83
N ASN A 5 11.37 -3.10 7.17
CA ASN A 5 10.97 -4.01 8.24
C ASN A 5 10.70 -5.44 7.74
N GLU A 6 10.83 -5.67 6.44
CA GLU A 6 10.61 -6.97 5.81
C GLU A 6 11.80 -7.90 6.02
N LEU A 7 11.51 -9.17 6.26
CA LEU A 7 12.50 -10.23 6.17
C LEU A 7 12.76 -10.57 4.68
N PRO A 8 13.89 -11.21 4.32
CA PRO A 8 14.17 -11.55 2.93
C PRO A 8 13.03 -12.28 2.21
N GLN A 9 12.36 -13.22 2.88
CA GLN A 9 11.22 -13.95 2.32
C GLN A 9 9.91 -13.14 2.30
N GLU A 10 9.88 -11.95 2.90
CA GLU A 10 8.74 -11.02 2.94
C GLU A 10 8.95 -9.85 1.97
N ASN A 11 10.07 -9.83 1.25
CA ASN A 11 10.43 -8.68 0.42
C ASN A 11 9.37 -8.39 -0.64
N GLY A 12 8.86 -7.17 -0.63
CA GLY A 12 7.78 -6.69 -1.49
C GLY A 12 6.38 -6.78 -0.88
N VAL A 13 6.21 -7.37 0.31
CA VAL A 13 4.87 -7.57 0.89
C VAL A 13 4.20 -6.24 1.29
N SER A 14 4.95 -5.22 1.72
CA SER A 14 4.38 -3.90 2.04
C SER A 14 3.79 -3.24 0.80
N HIS A 15 4.48 -3.30 -0.33
CA HIS A 15 3.99 -2.81 -1.62
C HIS A 15 2.80 -3.65 -2.10
N TYR A 16 2.86 -4.97 -1.95
CA TYR A 16 1.73 -5.84 -2.29
C TYR A 16 0.47 -5.49 -1.50
N ILE A 17 0.60 -5.25 -0.19
CA ILE A 17 -0.52 -4.83 0.65
C ILE A 17 -1.07 -3.48 0.19
N GLU A 18 -0.22 -2.54 -0.21
CA GLU A 18 -0.66 -1.27 -0.79
C GLU A 18 -1.67 -1.52 -1.92
N HIS A 19 -1.34 -2.36 -2.90
CA HIS A 19 -2.24 -2.75 -3.98
C HIS A 19 -3.54 -3.38 -3.46
N MET A 20 -3.43 -4.28 -2.49
CA MET A 20 -4.58 -5.01 -1.96
C MET A 20 -5.60 -4.13 -1.24
N MET A 21 -5.19 -2.99 -0.67
CA MET A 21 -6.11 -2.05 -0.02
C MET A 21 -7.16 -1.46 -0.99
N PHE A 22 -6.85 -1.41 -2.28
CA PHE A 22 -7.76 -0.92 -3.33
C PHE A 22 -8.66 -2.03 -3.92
N LYS A 23 -8.50 -3.30 -3.50
CA LYS A 23 -9.21 -4.45 -4.10
C LYS A 23 -10.51 -4.83 -3.40
N GLY A 24 -10.97 -3.99 -2.52
CA GLY A 24 -12.26 -4.12 -1.82
C GLY A 24 -12.14 -4.40 -0.34
N THR A 25 -13.22 -4.09 0.33
CA THR A 25 -13.40 -4.24 1.78
C THR A 25 -14.60 -5.15 2.06
N LYS A 26 -14.89 -5.37 3.34
CA LYS A 26 -16.13 -6.07 3.74
C LYS A 26 -17.40 -5.32 3.33
N SER A 27 -17.30 -4.00 3.13
CA SER A 27 -18.45 -3.11 2.86
C SER A 27 -18.49 -2.60 1.42
N ARG A 28 -17.34 -2.57 0.72
CA ARG A 28 -17.19 -1.94 -0.60
C ARG A 28 -16.41 -2.83 -1.55
N THR A 29 -16.88 -2.95 -2.77
CA THR A 29 -16.07 -3.48 -3.87
C THR A 29 -15.00 -2.47 -4.29
N ALA A 30 -13.96 -2.91 -4.99
CA ALA A 30 -12.94 -2.02 -5.57
C ALA A 30 -13.56 -0.92 -6.45
N ARG A 31 -14.58 -1.27 -7.22
CA ARG A 31 -15.32 -0.33 -8.05
C ARG A 31 -16.07 0.73 -7.21
N GLN A 32 -16.71 0.33 -6.13
CA GLN A 32 -17.42 1.26 -5.24
C GLN A 32 -16.46 2.23 -4.55
N ILE A 33 -15.26 1.78 -4.14
CA ILE A 33 -14.22 2.64 -3.59
C ILE A 33 -13.87 3.75 -4.60
N ALA A 34 -13.60 3.37 -5.85
CA ALA A 34 -13.27 4.33 -6.91
C ALA A 34 -14.45 5.28 -7.21
N GLU A 35 -15.65 4.74 -7.42
CA GLU A 35 -16.85 5.53 -7.73
C GLU A 35 -17.22 6.51 -6.60
N GLU A 36 -17.09 6.11 -5.33
CA GLU A 36 -17.36 6.99 -4.20
C GLU A 36 -16.36 8.15 -4.14
N MET A 37 -15.07 7.88 -4.34
CA MET A 37 -14.04 8.92 -4.35
C MET A 37 -14.19 9.87 -5.55
N ASP A 38 -14.48 9.33 -6.73
CA ASP A 38 -14.74 10.13 -7.93
C ASP A 38 -15.97 11.04 -7.76
N ALA A 39 -17.05 10.53 -7.12
CA ALA A 39 -18.25 11.31 -6.85
C ALA A 39 -18.02 12.49 -5.89
N LEU A 40 -17.01 12.40 -5.02
CA LEU A 40 -16.57 13.51 -4.16
C LEU A 40 -15.69 14.53 -4.91
N GLY A 41 -15.33 14.26 -6.18
CA GLY A 41 -14.31 15.01 -6.91
C GLY A 41 -12.94 14.88 -6.24
N GLY A 42 -12.73 13.80 -5.51
CA GLY A 42 -11.53 13.51 -4.75
C GLY A 42 -10.51 12.70 -5.53
N GLN A 43 -9.30 12.68 -4.99
CA GLN A 43 -8.24 11.79 -5.45
C GLN A 43 -7.82 10.92 -4.27
N ILE A 44 -7.66 9.62 -4.50
CA ILE A 44 -7.10 8.69 -3.54
C ILE A 44 -5.91 7.99 -4.19
N ASN A 45 -4.81 7.90 -3.46
CA ASN A 45 -3.61 7.23 -3.92
C ASN A 45 -2.80 6.70 -2.74
N ALA A 46 -1.78 5.89 -3.04
CA ALA A 46 -0.84 5.40 -2.06
C ALA A 46 0.56 5.29 -2.64
N TYR A 47 1.54 5.14 -1.78
CA TYR A 47 2.91 4.79 -2.13
C TYR A 47 3.62 4.13 -0.95
N THR A 48 4.52 3.22 -1.26
CA THR A 48 5.37 2.53 -0.29
C THR A 48 6.80 3.04 -0.38
N THR A 49 7.39 3.32 0.78
CA THR A 49 8.80 3.67 0.93
C THR A 49 9.51 2.62 1.79
N LYS A 50 10.81 2.81 2.02
CA LYS A 50 11.56 1.98 2.98
C LYS A 50 11.01 2.11 4.41
N GLU A 51 10.54 3.28 4.81
CA GLU A 51 10.15 3.60 6.18
C GLU A 51 8.66 3.41 6.44
N TYR A 52 7.80 3.71 5.48
CA TYR A 52 6.34 3.71 5.65
C TYR A 52 5.61 3.48 4.33
N THR A 53 4.35 3.03 4.43
CA THR A 53 3.36 3.10 3.35
C THR A 53 2.38 4.22 3.67
N CYS A 54 2.17 5.12 2.72
CA CYS A 54 1.28 6.26 2.85
C CYS A 54 0.04 6.06 1.97
N TYR A 55 -1.12 6.12 2.57
CA TYR A 55 -2.41 6.23 1.87
C TYR A 55 -2.91 7.64 2.04
N HIS A 56 -3.21 8.32 0.96
CA HIS A 56 -3.62 9.71 1.04
C HIS A 56 -4.79 10.01 0.12
N THR A 57 -5.61 10.96 0.55
CA THR A 57 -6.73 11.47 -0.24
C THR A 57 -6.72 12.98 -0.24
N ARG A 58 -7.28 13.55 -1.29
CA ARG A 58 -7.50 14.99 -1.42
C ARG A 58 -8.93 15.21 -1.86
N VAL A 59 -9.70 15.90 -1.02
CA VAL A 59 -11.13 16.21 -1.25
C VAL A 59 -11.40 17.67 -0.89
N LEU A 60 -12.59 18.16 -1.24
CA LEU A 60 -13.09 19.40 -0.69
C LEU A 60 -13.44 19.21 0.80
N ASP A 61 -13.30 20.26 1.59
CA ASP A 61 -13.54 20.28 3.05
C ASP A 61 -14.90 19.66 3.45
N LYS A 62 -15.97 20.02 2.75
CA LYS A 62 -17.32 19.48 2.96
C LYS A 62 -17.46 17.96 2.76
N HIS A 63 -16.44 17.28 2.26
CA HIS A 63 -16.44 15.84 1.97
C HIS A 63 -15.46 15.05 2.85
N ILE A 64 -14.85 15.68 3.86
CA ILE A 64 -13.81 15.05 4.69
C ILE A 64 -14.33 13.79 5.38
N ASP A 65 -15.53 13.83 5.97
CA ASP A 65 -16.11 12.70 6.69
C ASP A 65 -16.26 11.47 5.78
N ARG A 66 -16.75 11.71 4.56
CA ARG A 66 -16.95 10.61 3.61
C ARG A 66 -15.62 10.04 3.11
N ALA A 67 -14.64 10.89 2.87
CA ALA A 67 -13.31 10.46 2.48
C ALA A 67 -12.62 9.65 3.59
N LEU A 68 -12.75 10.09 4.84
CA LEU A 68 -12.24 9.35 6.00
C LEU A 68 -12.96 8.00 6.19
N ASP A 69 -14.28 7.95 5.99
CA ASP A 69 -15.04 6.70 6.04
C ASP A 69 -14.55 5.68 4.99
N VAL A 70 -14.31 6.12 3.75
CA VAL A 70 -13.76 5.25 2.70
C VAL A 70 -12.34 4.79 3.05
N MET A 71 -11.46 5.72 3.43
CA MET A 71 -10.07 5.38 3.75
C MET A 71 -9.95 4.47 4.97
N SER A 72 -10.72 4.72 6.02
CA SER A 72 -10.72 3.88 7.22
C SER A 72 -11.25 2.49 6.92
N ASP A 73 -12.29 2.36 6.11
CA ASP A 73 -12.80 1.05 5.68
C ASP A 73 -11.76 0.26 4.88
N MET A 74 -11.05 0.93 3.96
CA MET A 74 -9.95 0.32 3.19
C MET A 74 -8.83 -0.19 4.10
N LEU A 75 -8.41 0.64 5.07
CA LEU A 75 -7.28 0.32 5.94
C LEU A 75 -7.60 -0.68 7.04
N LEU A 76 -8.85 -0.70 7.55
CA LEU A 76 -9.22 -1.51 8.70
C LEU A 76 -9.97 -2.80 8.33
N HIS A 77 -10.54 -2.87 7.14
CA HIS A 77 -11.40 -3.99 6.74
C HIS A 77 -11.10 -4.55 5.34
N PRO A 78 -9.83 -4.62 4.89
CA PRO A 78 -9.53 -5.15 3.56
C PRO A 78 -9.94 -6.62 3.46
N LEU A 79 -10.42 -7.04 2.28
CA LEU A 79 -10.80 -8.44 2.05
C LEU A 79 -9.60 -9.37 1.87
N ILE A 80 -8.55 -8.91 1.22
CA ILE A 80 -7.37 -9.70 0.82
C ILE A 80 -7.82 -11.05 0.24
N ALA A 81 -8.68 -10.99 -0.78
CA ALA A 81 -9.25 -12.19 -1.40
C ALA A 81 -8.20 -12.89 -2.27
N GLN A 82 -8.15 -14.24 -2.20
CA GLN A 82 -7.16 -15.04 -2.93
C GLN A 82 -7.19 -14.78 -4.45
N GLU A 83 -8.37 -14.58 -5.02
CA GLU A 83 -8.52 -14.28 -6.46
C GLU A 83 -7.90 -12.93 -6.83
N GLU A 84 -8.05 -11.92 -5.99
CA GLU A 84 -7.45 -10.60 -6.21
C GLU A 84 -5.94 -10.65 -5.99
N VAL A 85 -5.46 -11.40 -4.98
CA VAL A 85 -4.02 -11.64 -4.80
C VAL A 85 -3.41 -12.25 -6.06
N GLN A 86 -4.05 -13.24 -6.68
CA GLN A 86 -3.54 -13.85 -7.91
C GLN A 86 -3.51 -12.88 -9.11
N LYS A 87 -4.48 -11.98 -9.20
CA LYS A 87 -4.51 -10.95 -10.26
C LYS A 87 -3.40 -9.92 -10.04
N GLU A 88 -3.29 -9.41 -8.81
CA GLU A 88 -2.29 -8.39 -8.48
C GLU A 88 -0.85 -8.90 -8.56
N ARG A 89 -0.63 -10.19 -8.31
CA ARG A 89 0.68 -10.79 -8.56
C ARG A 89 1.18 -10.50 -9.98
N ASN A 90 0.33 -10.69 -10.98
CA ASN A 90 0.72 -10.41 -12.37
C ASN A 90 0.97 -8.93 -12.61
N VAL A 91 0.15 -8.05 -12.01
CA VAL A 91 0.31 -6.59 -12.12
C VAL A 91 1.65 -6.16 -11.51
N ILE A 92 1.96 -6.62 -10.31
CA ILE A 92 3.21 -6.29 -9.61
C ILE A 92 4.42 -6.88 -10.34
N THR A 93 4.30 -8.09 -10.88
CA THR A 93 5.38 -8.69 -11.69
C THR A 93 5.67 -7.85 -12.94
N GLU A 94 4.65 -7.36 -13.64
CA GLU A 94 4.84 -6.46 -14.78
C GLU A 94 5.47 -5.12 -14.33
N GLU A 95 5.11 -4.62 -13.16
CA GLU A 95 5.72 -3.41 -12.60
C GLU A 95 7.21 -3.62 -12.29
N ILE A 96 7.59 -4.77 -11.73
CA ILE A 96 9.00 -5.14 -11.52
C ILE A 96 9.76 -5.11 -12.86
N TYR A 97 9.21 -5.71 -13.92
CA TYR A 97 9.84 -5.68 -15.23
C TYR A 97 9.98 -4.26 -15.82
N MET A 98 8.96 -3.40 -15.62
CA MET A 98 9.03 -2.00 -16.02
C MET A 98 10.15 -1.24 -15.28
N TYR A 99 10.34 -1.54 -14.00
CA TYR A 99 11.42 -0.97 -13.18
C TYR A 99 12.81 -1.45 -13.64
N ASP A 100 12.94 -2.74 -13.92
CA ASP A 100 14.17 -3.34 -14.42
C ASP A 100 14.58 -2.78 -15.80
N ASP A 101 13.60 -2.40 -16.61
CA ASP A 101 13.80 -1.78 -17.93
C ASP A 101 14.04 -0.25 -17.85
N ALA A 102 13.96 0.38 -16.67
CA ALA A 102 14.15 1.81 -16.44
C ALA A 102 15.50 2.09 -15.77
N PRO A 103 16.58 2.41 -16.53
CA PRO A 103 17.92 2.60 -15.97
C PRO A 103 18.02 3.69 -14.89
N GLU A 104 17.19 4.73 -14.99
CA GLU A 104 17.11 5.82 -14.00
C GLU A 104 16.58 5.35 -12.65
N GLU A 105 15.68 4.36 -12.61
CA GLU A 105 15.15 3.77 -11.37
C GLU A 105 16.12 2.71 -10.84
N LEU A 106 16.55 1.81 -11.72
CA LEU A 106 17.44 0.70 -11.37
C LEU A 106 18.77 1.17 -10.75
N VAL A 107 19.32 2.32 -11.17
CA VAL A 107 20.57 2.84 -10.60
C VAL A 107 20.44 3.19 -9.12
N HIS A 108 19.26 3.63 -8.67
CA HIS A 108 19.01 3.93 -7.28
C HIS A 108 18.96 2.66 -6.43
N ASP A 109 18.29 1.62 -6.89
CA ASP A 109 18.22 0.32 -6.22
C ASP A 109 19.60 -0.36 -6.19
N ALA A 110 20.35 -0.32 -7.29
CA ALA A 110 21.71 -0.83 -7.35
C ALA A 110 22.65 -0.11 -6.36
N LEU A 111 22.51 1.22 -6.20
CA LEU A 111 23.27 1.97 -5.22
C LEU A 111 22.87 1.59 -3.77
N GLN A 112 21.59 1.42 -3.49
CA GLN A 112 21.10 1.01 -2.18
C GLN A 112 21.61 -0.39 -1.81
N ASP A 113 21.53 -1.35 -2.75
CA ASP A 113 22.09 -2.69 -2.56
C ASP A 113 23.60 -2.65 -2.30
N ALA A 114 24.35 -1.84 -3.04
CA ALA A 114 25.79 -1.72 -2.84
C ALA A 114 26.18 -1.14 -1.47
N ILE A 115 25.39 -0.19 -0.93
CA ILE A 115 25.64 0.45 0.37
C ILE A 115 25.13 -0.42 1.51
N TRP A 116 23.94 -1.01 1.37
CA TRP A 116 23.19 -1.68 2.41
C TRP A 116 23.05 -3.19 2.18
N ARG A 117 24.05 -3.78 1.53
CA ARG A 117 24.08 -5.20 1.19
C ARG A 117 23.74 -6.07 2.41
N ASP A 118 23.00 -7.14 2.15
CA ASP A 118 22.55 -8.11 3.15
C ASP A 118 21.61 -7.53 4.24
N THR A 119 21.02 -6.36 3.97
CA THR A 119 19.99 -5.76 4.85
C THR A 119 18.72 -5.44 4.07
N SER A 120 17.60 -5.28 4.77
CA SER A 120 16.32 -4.89 4.16
C SER A 120 16.35 -3.52 3.48
N LEU A 121 17.29 -2.64 3.83
CA LEU A 121 17.46 -1.34 3.16
C LEU A 121 18.03 -1.50 1.75
N GLY A 122 18.81 -2.56 1.48
CA GLY A 122 19.32 -2.88 0.15
C GLY A 122 18.33 -3.61 -0.75
N MET A 123 17.30 -4.26 -0.19
CA MET A 123 16.30 -5.00 -0.98
C MET A 123 15.38 -4.03 -1.74
N PRO A 124 14.91 -4.37 -2.97
CA PRO A 124 13.96 -3.52 -3.71
C PRO A 124 12.61 -3.40 -2.97
N ILE A 125 11.91 -2.26 -3.12
CA ILE A 125 10.60 -2.04 -2.49
C ILE A 125 9.52 -2.93 -3.12
N LEU A 126 9.59 -3.14 -4.42
CA LEU A 126 8.64 -3.97 -5.17
C LEU A 126 8.78 -5.47 -4.86
N GLY A 127 9.87 -5.87 -4.22
CA GLY A 127 10.23 -7.28 -4.09
C GLY A 127 10.90 -7.83 -5.34
N THR A 128 10.98 -9.14 -5.41
CA THR A 128 11.48 -9.88 -6.58
C THR A 128 10.38 -10.79 -7.12
N GLU A 129 10.50 -11.20 -8.39
CA GLU A 129 9.56 -12.16 -8.99
C GLU A 129 9.40 -13.41 -8.10
N GLU A 130 10.50 -13.91 -7.53
CA GLU A 130 10.50 -15.09 -6.67
C GLU A 130 9.68 -14.86 -5.38
N THR A 131 9.89 -13.74 -4.69
CA THR A 131 9.17 -13.44 -3.44
C THR A 131 7.70 -13.17 -3.71
N ILE A 132 7.38 -12.39 -4.75
CA ILE A 132 6.00 -12.07 -5.13
C ILE A 132 5.23 -13.34 -5.56
N ALA A 133 5.86 -14.27 -6.26
CA ALA A 133 5.26 -15.53 -6.66
C ALA A 133 4.89 -16.42 -5.46
N ALA A 134 5.60 -16.31 -4.35
CA ALA A 134 5.39 -17.12 -3.16
C ALA A 134 4.23 -16.63 -2.28
N PHE A 135 3.77 -15.38 -2.44
CA PHE A 135 2.72 -14.81 -1.59
C PHE A 135 1.33 -15.35 -1.95
N ASP A 136 0.59 -15.79 -0.95
CA ASP A 136 -0.83 -16.09 -1.01
C ASP A 136 -1.63 -15.17 -0.07
N ALA A 137 -2.95 -15.29 -0.09
CA ALA A 137 -3.82 -14.44 0.72
C ALA A 137 -3.61 -14.64 2.23
N ASP A 138 -3.27 -15.84 2.66
CA ASP A 138 -3.06 -16.13 4.07
C ASP A 138 -1.75 -15.51 4.57
N PHE A 139 -0.68 -15.58 3.75
CA PHE A 139 0.58 -14.92 4.04
C PHE A 139 0.43 -13.40 4.13
N ILE A 140 -0.22 -12.79 3.12
CA ILE A 140 -0.45 -11.33 3.09
C ILE A 140 -1.32 -10.89 4.26
N ARG A 141 -2.37 -11.66 4.59
CA ARG A 141 -3.25 -11.37 5.74
C ARG A 141 -2.49 -11.45 7.06
N ALA A 142 -1.68 -12.48 7.24
CA ALA A 142 -0.88 -12.63 8.45
C ALA A 142 0.13 -11.48 8.64
N TYR A 143 0.74 -11.01 7.54
CA TYR A 143 1.61 -9.83 7.57
C TYR A 143 0.82 -8.55 7.89
N TYR A 144 -0.35 -8.36 7.26
CA TYR A 144 -1.22 -7.24 7.53
C TYR A 144 -1.64 -7.20 9.01
N GLU A 145 -2.16 -8.29 9.56
CA GLU A 145 -2.61 -8.37 10.96
C GLU A 145 -1.47 -8.07 11.96
N ARG A 146 -0.24 -8.45 11.63
CA ARG A 146 0.93 -8.20 12.46
C ARG A 146 1.38 -6.73 12.45
N ASN A 147 1.20 -6.02 11.34
CA ASN A 147 1.82 -4.71 11.12
C ASN A 147 0.82 -3.54 11.04
N TYR A 148 -0.44 -3.78 10.67
CA TYR A 148 -1.46 -2.74 10.50
C TYR A 148 -2.37 -2.69 11.73
N HIS A 149 -1.85 -2.16 12.82
CA HIS A 149 -2.58 -1.94 14.06
C HIS A 149 -2.44 -0.47 14.50
N GLN A 150 -3.34 -0.01 15.36
CA GLN A 150 -3.47 1.41 15.72
C GLN A 150 -2.16 2.07 16.21
N GLU A 151 -1.27 1.31 16.85
CA GLU A 151 0.00 1.83 17.35
C GLU A 151 1.01 2.12 16.22
N ASN A 152 0.80 1.54 15.03
CA ASN A 152 1.61 1.73 13.84
C ASN A 152 0.96 2.64 12.78
N ILE A 153 -0.18 3.23 13.09
CA ILE A 153 -0.90 4.11 12.16
C ILE A 153 -0.83 5.54 12.67
N VAL A 154 -0.49 6.46 11.78
CA VAL A 154 -0.53 7.91 12.01
C VAL A 154 -1.52 8.52 11.04
N LEU A 155 -2.57 9.16 11.57
CA LEU A 155 -3.48 9.97 10.79
C LEU A 155 -2.99 11.42 10.79
N SER A 156 -2.84 12.00 9.60
CA SER A 156 -2.51 13.41 9.42
C SER A 156 -3.58 14.06 8.53
N VAL A 157 -4.15 15.15 9.01
CA VAL A 157 -5.15 15.92 8.28
C VAL A 157 -4.65 17.36 8.14
N ALA A 158 -4.76 17.90 6.91
CA ALA A 158 -4.38 19.29 6.64
C ALA A 158 -5.43 19.93 5.71
N GLY A 159 -5.93 21.09 6.09
CA GLY A 159 -6.95 21.81 5.31
C GLY A 159 -7.82 22.70 6.16
N ASN A 160 -9.02 22.98 5.67
CA ASN A 160 -10.04 23.75 6.36
C ASN A 160 -11.00 22.78 7.06
N PHE A 161 -10.87 22.63 8.38
CA PHE A 161 -11.70 21.79 9.25
C PHE A 161 -11.71 22.33 10.68
N GLU A 162 -12.73 21.95 11.46
CA GLU A 162 -12.79 22.24 12.89
C GLU A 162 -12.10 21.10 13.65
N GLU A 163 -11.10 21.41 14.47
CA GLU A 163 -10.30 20.42 15.20
C GLU A 163 -11.16 19.53 16.11
N GLU A 164 -12.17 20.11 16.77
CA GLU A 164 -13.08 19.39 17.67
C GLU A 164 -13.96 18.35 16.97
N GLU A 165 -14.18 18.51 15.65
CA GLU A 165 -14.96 17.55 14.84
C GLU A 165 -14.11 16.37 14.35
N MET A 166 -12.78 16.48 14.45
CA MET A 166 -11.82 15.48 13.97
C MET A 166 -11.30 14.55 15.08
N LEU A 167 -11.51 14.89 16.35
CA LEU A 167 -11.10 14.14 17.54
C LEU A 167 -12.23 13.27 18.10
#